data_6d86f7d7bb534d982de3452fa741ec2c
#
_entry.id   6d86f7d7bb534d982de3452fa741ec2c
#
_cell.length_a   1.000
_cell.length_b   1.000
_cell.length_c   1.000
_cell.angle_alpha   90.00
_cell.angle_beta   90.00
_cell.angle_gamma   90.00
#
_symmetry.space_group_name_H-M   'P 1'
#
loop_
_entity.id
_entity.type
_entity.pdbx_description
1 polymer ?
#
loop_
_entity_poly.entity_id
_entity_poly.type
_entity_poly.pdbx_seq_one_letter_code
_entity_poly.pdbx_strand_id
1 'polypeptide(L)'
;IKIKQLNPETNVCVLEKGSEVGAHILSGNVFETRALDELLPDWKTKDSPIKTKVTKEKFLFLSRKGSLNWPTWLLPSVQKNHNNYIISLANLCRWLASEAENLGVEIFPGFAASKILYSEDNHVIGVQTGDMGIDKDGKKKDSFEPGININAKVTVFAEGCRGHLGKELIRKYNLSKNKSPQQYGIGFKEIWEIDDSQHDEGLVMHTAGWPLDNATYGGSFCYHAENKQIFLGYVIGPVSYTHLTLPTKA
;
A
#
# COMPACT_ATOMS: atom_id res chain seq x y z
N ILE A 1 -15.42 -7.66 -1.36
CA ILE A 1 -15.85 -8.33 -2.62
C ILE A 1 -16.04 -9.83 -2.38
N LYS A 2 -14.99 -10.61 -2.09
CA LYS A 2 -15.07 -12.08 -1.99
C LYS A 2 -16.12 -12.58 -1.01
N ILE A 3 -16.27 -11.94 0.15
CA ILE A 3 -17.29 -12.30 1.14
C ILE A 3 -18.70 -12.18 0.53
N LYS A 4 -18.98 -11.07 -0.14
CA LYS A 4 -20.30 -10.82 -0.77
C LYS A 4 -20.55 -11.75 -1.95
N GLN A 5 -19.51 -12.15 -2.70
CA GLN A 5 -19.65 -13.18 -3.75
C GLN A 5 -20.03 -14.56 -3.21
N LEU A 6 -19.49 -14.90 -2.03
CA LEU A 6 -19.78 -16.20 -1.38
C LEU A 6 -21.12 -16.20 -0.62
N ASN A 7 -21.46 -15.10 -0.01
CA ASN A 7 -22.72 -14.92 0.71
C ASN A 7 -23.20 -13.47 0.63
N PRO A 8 -24.10 -13.15 -0.32
CA PRO A 8 -24.64 -11.80 -0.53
C PRO A 8 -25.31 -11.20 0.70
N GLU A 9 -25.90 -12.03 1.59
CA GLU A 9 -26.63 -11.57 2.79
C GLU A 9 -25.68 -11.15 3.93
N THR A 10 -24.39 -11.41 3.83
CA THR A 10 -23.45 -10.98 4.86
C THR A 10 -23.30 -9.46 4.84
N ASN A 11 -23.56 -8.80 5.96
CA ASN A 11 -23.27 -7.39 6.12
C ASN A 11 -21.76 -7.19 6.25
N VAL A 12 -21.21 -6.33 5.40
CA VAL A 12 -19.79 -5.98 5.38
C VAL A 12 -19.66 -4.46 5.43
N CYS A 13 -18.94 -3.99 6.44
CA CYS A 13 -18.63 -2.57 6.64
C CYS A 13 -17.11 -2.38 6.57
N VAL A 14 -16.67 -1.35 5.88
CA VAL A 14 -15.25 -0.95 5.77
C VAL A 14 -15.10 0.48 6.30
N LEU A 15 -14.23 0.65 7.28
CA LEU A 15 -13.83 1.98 7.76
C LEU A 15 -12.51 2.37 7.08
N GLU A 16 -12.49 3.55 6.48
CA GLU A 16 -11.29 4.15 5.88
C GLU A 16 -10.96 5.44 6.62
N LYS A 17 -9.73 5.53 7.14
CA LYS A 17 -9.25 6.73 7.84
C LYS A 17 -9.11 7.95 6.92
N GLY A 18 -8.71 7.72 5.66
CA GLY A 18 -8.57 8.77 4.65
C GLY A 18 -9.91 9.41 4.32
N SER A 19 -9.88 10.66 3.86
CA SER A 19 -11.07 11.37 3.39
C SER A 19 -11.73 10.70 2.19
N GLU A 20 -10.98 9.88 1.47
CA GLU A 20 -11.45 9.00 0.39
C GLU A 20 -10.60 7.73 0.35
N VAL A 21 -11.12 6.69 -0.28
CA VAL A 21 -10.36 5.45 -0.49
C VAL A 21 -9.14 5.74 -1.37
N GLY A 22 -7.97 5.29 -0.92
CA GLY A 22 -6.72 5.48 -1.66
C GLY A 22 -5.98 6.79 -1.37
N ALA A 23 -6.54 7.72 -0.57
CA ALA A 23 -5.89 9.00 -0.27
C ALA A 23 -4.51 8.89 0.38
N HIS A 24 -4.29 7.86 1.19
CA HIS A 24 -3.04 7.64 1.92
C HIS A 24 -2.12 6.60 1.27
N ILE A 25 -2.45 6.15 0.07
CA ILE A 25 -1.65 5.14 -0.63
C ILE A 25 -0.55 5.84 -1.44
N LEU A 26 0.69 5.45 -1.20
CA LEU A 26 1.81 5.84 -2.04
C LEU A 26 1.66 5.15 -3.41
N SER A 27 1.27 5.90 -4.40
CA SER A 27 0.92 5.42 -5.73
C SER A 27 2.12 5.03 -6.58
N GLY A 28 1.88 4.24 -7.64
CA GLY A 28 2.85 3.82 -8.64
C GLY A 28 3.61 2.56 -8.25
N ASN A 29 3.23 1.47 -8.87
CA ASN A 29 3.89 0.19 -8.71
C ASN A 29 3.72 -0.68 -9.96
N VAL A 30 4.47 -1.76 -10.01
CA VAL A 30 4.22 -2.87 -10.93
C VAL A 30 3.30 -3.87 -10.24
N PHE A 31 2.24 -4.26 -10.91
CA PHE A 31 1.14 -5.07 -10.39
C PHE A 31 1.01 -6.39 -11.14
N GLU A 32 1.06 -7.50 -10.42
CA GLU A 32 0.74 -8.84 -10.92
C GLU A 32 -0.76 -9.11 -10.77
N THR A 33 -1.44 -9.44 -11.85
CA THR A 33 -2.93 -9.51 -11.87
C THR A 33 -3.51 -10.80 -11.30
N ARG A 34 -2.72 -11.81 -10.98
CA ARG A 34 -3.19 -13.13 -10.56
C ARG A 34 -4.31 -13.08 -9.50
N ALA A 35 -4.10 -12.33 -8.42
CA ALA A 35 -5.11 -12.21 -7.38
C ALA A 35 -6.40 -11.52 -7.85
N LEU A 36 -6.26 -10.57 -8.77
CA LEU A 36 -7.40 -9.88 -9.37
C LEU A 36 -8.11 -10.78 -10.39
N ASP A 37 -7.38 -11.56 -11.17
CA ASP A 37 -7.94 -12.55 -12.11
C ASP A 37 -8.80 -13.59 -11.36
N GLU A 38 -8.41 -13.95 -10.12
CA GLU A 38 -9.19 -14.86 -9.26
C GLU A 38 -10.40 -14.16 -8.62
N LEU A 39 -10.26 -12.90 -8.22
CA LEU A 39 -11.30 -12.14 -7.53
C LEU A 39 -12.39 -11.62 -8.47
N LEU A 40 -11.99 -11.06 -9.60
CA LEU A 40 -12.83 -10.45 -10.62
C LEU A 40 -12.35 -10.87 -12.01
N PRO A 41 -12.67 -12.07 -12.49
CA PRO A 41 -12.16 -12.61 -13.77
C PRO A 41 -12.49 -11.73 -14.98
N ASP A 42 -13.53 -10.93 -14.89
CA ASP A 42 -14.03 -10.02 -15.90
C ASP A 42 -13.44 -8.60 -15.85
N TRP A 43 -12.45 -8.34 -14.99
CA TRP A 43 -11.88 -7.00 -14.78
C TRP A 43 -11.38 -6.33 -16.07
N LYS A 44 -10.93 -7.13 -17.07
CA LYS A 44 -10.44 -6.62 -18.37
C LYS A 44 -11.54 -6.05 -19.24
N THR A 45 -12.78 -6.47 -19.03
CA THR A 45 -13.95 -5.98 -19.77
C THR A 45 -14.66 -4.82 -19.07
N LYS A 46 -14.27 -4.56 -17.82
CA LYS A 46 -14.73 -3.42 -17.04
C LYS A 46 -13.83 -2.21 -17.26
N ASP A 47 -14.30 -1.03 -16.92
CA ASP A 47 -13.47 0.19 -16.92
C ASP A 47 -12.51 0.21 -15.74
N SER A 48 -11.58 -0.74 -15.71
CA SER A 48 -10.55 -0.82 -14.68
C SER A 48 -9.41 0.16 -14.97
N PRO A 49 -8.72 0.68 -13.94
CA PRO A 49 -7.58 1.57 -14.10
C PRO A 49 -6.27 0.85 -14.47
N ILE A 50 -6.34 -0.43 -14.85
CA ILE A 50 -5.17 -1.26 -15.18
C ILE A 50 -5.00 -1.28 -16.69
N LYS A 51 -4.25 -0.31 -17.23
CA LYS A 51 -4.13 -0.10 -18.68
C LYS A 51 -2.71 -0.29 -19.21
N THR A 52 -1.71 0.22 -18.51
CA THR A 52 -0.31 0.22 -18.99
C THR A 52 0.36 -1.13 -18.71
N LYS A 53 0.44 -1.98 -19.72
CA LYS A 53 1.14 -3.26 -19.64
C LYS A 53 2.66 -3.06 -19.69
N VAL A 54 3.41 -3.85 -18.91
CA VAL A 54 4.87 -3.87 -19.01
C VAL A 54 5.28 -4.45 -20.38
N THR A 55 5.98 -3.64 -21.16
CA THR A 55 6.46 -3.98 -22.51
C THR A 55 7.96 -4.16 -22.57
N LYS A 56 8.69 -3.47 -21.69
CA LYS A 56 10.15 -3.47 -21.62
C LYS A 56 10.63 -3.49 -20.20
N GLU A 57 11.75 -4.16 -19.98
CA GLU A 57 12.43 -4.23 -18.68
C GLU A 57 13.90 -3.91 -18.80
N LYS A 58 14.43 -3.16 -17.84
CA LYS A 58 15.85 -2.90 -17.67
C LYS A 58 16.24 -3.11 -16.21
N PHE A 59 17.41 -3.70 -16.01
CA PHE A 59 18.04 -3.79 -14.71
C PHE A 59 19.46 -3.22 -14.79
N LEU A 60 19.74 -2.18 -14.02
CA LEU A 60 21.01 -1.48 -14.07
C LEU A 60 21.79 -1.66 -12.77
N PHE A 61 23.03 -2.07 -12.85
CA PHE A 61 23.98 -1.91 -11.77
C PHE A 61 24.67 -0.57 -11.89
N LEU A 62 24.49 0.28 -10.87
CA LEU A 62 25.04 1.62 -10.82
C LEU A 62 26.40 1.63 -10.12
N SER A 63 27.29 2.44 -10.62
CA SER A 63 28.57 2.80 -10.01
C SER A 63 28.73 4.32 -10.00
N ARG A 64 29.76 4.83 -9.31
CA ARG A 64 30.05 6.28 -9.34
C ARG A 64 30.37 6.84 -10.73
N LYS A 65 30.79 5.97 -11.67
CA LYS A 65 31.28 6.38 -12.99
C LYS A 65 30.35 6.00 -14.14
N GLY A 66 29.28 5.26 -13.88
CA GLY A 66 28.36 4.81 -14.92
C GLY A 66 27.48 3.65 -14.49
N SER A 67 26.80 3.05 -15.44
CA SER A 67 25.91 1.92 -15.22
C SER A 67 26.22 0.75 -16.13
N LEU A 68 25.98 -0.46 -15.64
CA LEU A 68 26.02 -1.70 -16.41
C LEU A 68 24.59 -2.22 -16.56
N ASN A 69 24.13 -2.40 -17.79
CA ASN A 69 22.83 -3.03 -18.05
C ASN A 69 22.98 -4.56 -17.88
N TRP A 70 22.26 -5.10 -16.88
CA TRP A 70 22.26 -6.53 -16.62
C TRP A 70 21.21 -7.22 -17.49
N PRO A 71 21.55 -8.37 -18.11
CA PRO A 71 20.59 -9.11 -18.93
C PRO A 71 19.41 -9.60 -18.10
N THR A 72 18.18 -9.13 -18.43
CA THR A 72 16.97 -9.45 -17.65
C THR A 72 16.60 -10.93 -17.69
N TRP A 73 17.03 -11.66 -18.71
CA TRP A 73 16.82 -13.12 -18.78
C TRP A 73 17.58 -13.91 -17.71
N LEU A 74 18.66 -13.34 -17.15
CA LEU A 74 19.42 -13.91 -16.02
C LEU A 74 18.80 -13.59 -14.65
N LEU A 75 17.80 -12.71 -14.58
CA LEU A 75 17.13 -12.38 -13.32
C LEU A 75 16.29 -13.55 -12.84
N PRO A 76 16.17 -13.75 -11.52
CA PRO A 76 15.21 -14.68 -10.93
C PRO A 76 13.78 -14.38 -11.40
N SER A 77 12.94 -15.39 -11.49
CA SER A 77 11.53 -15.24 -11.96
C SER A 77 10.76 -14.19 -11.18
N VAL A 78 10.99 -14.10 -9.87
CA VAL A 78 10.33 -13.13 -8.97
C VAL A 78 10.69 -11.66 -9.25
N GLN A 79 11.74 -11.41 -10.02
CA GLN A 79 12.15 -10.07 -10.43
C GLN A 79 11.74 -9.73 -11.88
N LYS A 80 11.11 -10.67 -12.59
CA LYS A 80 10.63 -10.47 -13.96
C LYS A 80 9.21 -9.91 -13.92
N ASN A 81 8.99 -8.85 -14.70
CA ASN A 81 7.69 -8.15 -14.73
C ASN A 81 6.89 -8.41 -15.99
N HIS A 82 7.28 -9.40 -16.78
CA HIS A 82 6.57 -9.78 -18.00
C HIS A 82 5.10 -10.12 -17.66
N ASN A 83 4.16 -9.56 -18.41
CA ASN A 83 2.70 -9.64 -18.20
C ASN A 83 2.15 -8.88 -16.99
N ASN A 84 2.97 -8.19 -16.21
CA ASN A 84 2.52 -7.28 -15.17
C ASN A 84 2.08 -5.93 -15.77
N TYR A 85 1.52 -5.08 -14.93
CA TYR A 85 1.04 -3.75 -15.30
C TYR A 85 1.65 -2.68 -14.40
N ILE A 86 1.91 -1.52 -14.97
CA ILE A 86 2.25 -0.31 -14.21
C ILE A 86 0.95 0.38 -13.84
N ILE A 87 0.69 0.58 -12.56
CA ILE A 87 -0.59 1.13 -12.10
C ILE A 87 -0.43 2.21 -11.03
N SER A 88 -1.47 3.03 -10.89
CA SER A 88 -1.74 3.77 -9.67
C SER A 88 -2.50 2.88 -8.69
N LEU A 89 -1.87 2.51 -7.57
CA LEU A 89 -2.52 1.69 -6.55
C LEU A 89 -3.71 2.41 -5.91
N ALA A 90 -3.65 3.74 -5.79
CA ALA A 90 -4.76 4.55 -5.30
C ALA A 90 -5.99 4.43 -6.22
N ASN A 91 -5.78 4.51 -7.55
CA ASN A 91 -6.86 4.33 -8.52
C ASN A 91 -7.43 2.92 -8.48
N LEU A 92 -6.56 1.90 -8.36
CA LEU A 92 -7.01 0.52 -8.20
C LEU A 92 -7.88 0.35 -6.94
N CYS A 93 -7.47 0.91 -5.80
CA CYS A 93 -8.26 0.82 -4.57
C CYS A 93 -9.60 1.53 -4.69
N ARG A 94 -9.68 2.71 -5.34
CA ARG A 94 -10.95 3.39 -5.61
C ARG A 94 -11.88 2.56 -6.49
N TRP A 95 -11.34 2.00 -7.55
CA TRP A 95 -12.12 1.12 -8.43
C TRP A 95 -12.60 -0.14 -7.71
N LEU A 96 -11.74 -0.80 -6.92
CA LEU A 96 -12.14 -1.96 -6.11
C LEU A 96 -13.17 -1.60 -5.04
N ALA A 97 -13.13 -0.38 -4.49
CA ALA A 97 -14.16 0.11 -3.59
C ALA A 97 -15.52 0.20 -4.28
N SER A 98 -15.57 0.80 -5.49
CA SER A 98 -16.80 0.84 -6.28
C SER A 98 -17.32 -0.56 -6.63
N GLU A 99 -16.45 -1.50 -6.99
CA GLU A 99 -16.84 -2.91 -7.21
C GLU A 99 -17.37 -3.57 -5.92
N ALA A 100 -16.85 -3.21 -4.77
CA ALA A 100 -17.34 -3.70 -3.49
C ALA A 100 -18.71 -3.11 -3.12
N GLU A 101 -18.89 -1.79 -3.31
CA GLU A 101 -20.15 -1.09 -3.09
C GLU A 101 -21.27 -1.62 -4.01
N ASN A 102 -20.96 -1.93 -5.26
CA ASN A 102 -21.90 -2.56 -6.20
C ASN A 102 -22.40 -3.94 -5.72
N LEU A 103 -21.64 -4.60 -4.84
CA LEU A 103 -22.04 -5.85 -4.18
C LEU A 103 -22.72 -5.63 -2.81
N GLY A 104 -22.97 -4.37 -2.41
CA GLY A 104 -23.59 -4.03 -1.15
C GLY A 104 -22.64 -4.05 0.04
N VAL A 105 -21.35 -3.73 -0.16
CA VAL A 105 -20.42 -3.40 0.93
C VAL A 105 -20.60 -1.94 1.29
N GLU A 106 -20.71 -1.63 2.57
CA GLU A 106 -20.76 -0.26 3.07
C GLU A 106 -19.35 0.23 3.36
N ILE A 107 -18.92 1.31 2.69
CA ILE A 107 -17.58 1.89 2.86
C ILE A 107 -17.72 3.30 3.44
N PHE A 108 -17.04 3.56 4.54
CA PHE A 108 -17.10 4.84 5.27
C PHE A 108 -15.74 5.53 5.27
N PRO A 109 -15.43 6.37 4.26
CA PRO A 109 -14.24 7.22 4.27
C PRO A 109 -14.36 8.33 5.33
N GLY A 110 -13.21 8.76 5.87
CA GLY A 110 -13.15 9.77 6.94
C GLY A 110 -13.38 9.21 8.34
N PHE A 111 -13.74 7.93 8.48
CA PHE A 111 -13.98 7.30 9.78
C PHE A 111 -12.77 6.43 10.20
N ALA A 112 -11.99 6.93 11.15
CA ALA A 112 -10.89 6.18 11.74
C ALA A 112 -11.38 5.36 12.94
N ALA A 113 -11.13 4.05 12.95
CA ALA A 113 -11.26 3.26 14.16
C ALA A 113 -10.20 3.71 15.19
N SER A 114 -10.62 4.08 16.40
CA SER A 114 -9.78 4.64 17.45
C SER A 114 -9.56 3.69 18.63
N LYS A 115 -10.51 2.79 18.87
CA LYS A 115 -10.44 1.81 19.96
C LYS A 115 -10.97 0.46 19.50
N ILE A 116 -10.45 -0.60 20.12
CA ILE A 116 -10.95 -1.96 19.95
C ILE A 116 -11.97 -2.23 21.06
N LEU A 117 -13.10 -2.79 20.71
CA LEU A 117 -14.11 -3.21 21.65
C LEU A 117 -13.88 -4.69 22.01
N TYR A 118 -13.91 -4.99 23.30
CA TYR A 118 -13.72 -6.33 23.83
C TYR A 118 -14.94 -6.77 24.64
N SER A 119 -15.25 -8.06 24.56
CA SER A 119 -16.18 -8.72 25.49
C SER A 119 -15.57 -8.88 26.89
N GLU A 120 -16.36 -9.30 27.85
CA GLU A 120 -15.89 -9.68 29.19
C GLU A 120 -14.83 -10.78 29.16
N ASP A 121 -14.93 -11.71 28.20
CA ASP A 121 -13.96 -12.78 27.95
C ASP A 121 -12.75 -12.35 27.12
N ASN A 122 -12.55 -11.05 26.91
CA ASN A 122 -11.47 -10.48 26.11
C ASN A 122 -11.47 -10.87 24.62
N HIS A 123 -12.61 -11.23 24.03
CA HIS A 123 -12.73 -11.38 22.58
C HIS A 123 -12.99 -10.03 21.92
N VAL A 124 -12.44 -9.81 20.71
CA VAL A 124 -12.76 -8.63 19.91
C VAL A 124 -14.19 -8.73 19.41
N ILE A 125 -15.02 -7.73 19.72
CA ILE A 125 -16.43 -7.66 19.32
C ILE A 125 -16.73 -6.50 18.37
N GLY A 126 -15.72 -5.72 18.00
CA GLY A 126 -15.84 -4.58 17.10
C GLY A 126 -14.83 -3.50 17.36
N VAL A 127 -15.13 -2.30 16.89
CA VAL A 127 -14.31 -1.09 17.06
C VAL A 127 -15.17 0.11 17.40
N GLN A 128 -14.58 1.12 18.04
CA GLN A 128 -15.14 2.45 18.20
C GLN A 128 -14.44 3.40 17.24
N THR A 129 -15.18 4.26 16.55
CA THR A 129 -14.63 5.34 15.75
C THR A 129 -14.08 6.46 16.65
N GLY A 130 -13.22 7.32 16.10
CA GLY A 130 -12.78 8.53 16.79
C GLY A 130 -13.89 9.57 16.88
N ASP A 131 -13.80 10.44 17.89
CA ASP A 131 -14.66 11.62 17.97
C ASP A 131 -14.38 12.55 16.78
N MET A 132 -15.42 13.18 16.25
CA MET A 132 -15.33 14.16 15.17
C MET A 132 -15.53 15.58 15.70
N GLY A 133 -15.12 16.60 14.92
CA GLY A 133 -15.29 18.00 15.32
C GLY A 133 -14.45 18.41 16.53
N ILE A 134 -13.25 17.85 16.68
CA ILE A 134 -12.24 18.29 17.65
C ILE A 134 -11.20 19.16 16.93
N ASP A 135 -10.79 20.27 17.53
CA ASP A 135 -9.74 21.13 17.02
C ASP A 135 -8.34 20.57 17.36
N LYS A 136 -7.30 21.24 16.84
CA LYS A 136 -5.88 20.87 17.08
C LYS A 136 -5.47 20.93 18.57
N ASP A 137 -6.19 21.68 19.39
CA ASP A 137 -5.92 21.87 20.81
C ASP A 137 -6.78 20.91 21.67
N GLY A 138 -7.55 20.00 21.04
CA GLY A 138 -8.40 19.02 21.69
C GLY A 138 -9.75 19.57 22.17
N LYS A 139 -10.16 20.79 21.76
CA LYS A 139 -11.43 21.38 22.13
C LYS A 139 -12.54 20.98 21.16
N LYS A 140 -13.72 20.76 21.69
CA LYS A 140 -14.91 20.46 20.91
C LYS A 140 -15.36 21.70 20.13
N LYS A 141 -15.59 21.53 18.83
CA LYS A 141 -16.23 22.51 17.95
C LYS A 141 -17.74 22.38 18.01
N ASP A 142 -18.46 23.29 17.40
CA ASP A 142 -19.93 23.20 17.29
C ASP A 142 -20.40 21.96 16.51
N SER A 143 -19.53 21.45 15.62
CA SER A 143 -19.72 20.21 14.86
C SER A 143 -19.20 18.95 15.59
N PHE A 144 -19.09 18.98 16.91
CA PHE A 144 -18.61 17.83 17.68
C PHE A 144 -19.64 16.68 17.64
N GLU A 145 -19.15 15.51 17.23
CA GLU A 145 -19.88 14.25 17.30
C GLU A 145 -19.03 13.20 18.01
N PRO A 146 -19.56 12.50 19.01
CA PRO A 146 -18.83 11.43 19.68
C PRO A 146 -18.66 10.24 18.76
N GLY A 147 -17.55 9.52 18.92
CA GLY A 147 -17.31 8.27 18.22
C GLY A 147 -18.39 7.23 18.53
N ILE A 148 -18.74 6.44 17.52
CA ILE A 148 -19.74 5.37 17.58
C ILE A 148 -19.11 4.00 17.72
N ASN A 149 -19.82 3.08 18.41
CA ASN A 149 -19.42 1.69 18.49
C ASN A 149 -19.99 0.91 17.31
N ILE A 150 -19.12 0.20 16.61
CA ILE A 150 -19.48 -0.68 15.51
C ILE A 150 -19.17 -2.11 15.94
N ASN A 151 -20.20 -2.88 16.21
CA ASN A 151 -20.06 -4.27 16.61
C ASN A 151 -20.03 -5.20 15.40
N ALA A 152 -19.17 -6.22 15.44
CA ALA A 152 -19.04 -7.19 14.39
C ALA A 152 -18.69 -8.58 14.94
N LYS A 153 -19.17 -9.63 14.28
CA LYS A 153 -18.80 -11.02 14.59
C LYS A 153 -17.34 -11.29 14.27
N VAL A 154 -16.80 -10.63 13.23
CA VAL A 154 -15.41 -10.72 12.79
C VAL A 154 -14.92 -9.32 12.44
N THR A 155 -13.77 -8.94 12.98
CA THR A 155 -13.11 -7.66 12.67
C THR A 155 -11.76 -7.93 12.00
N VAL A 156 -11.55 -7.37 10.81
CA VAL A 156 -10.30 -7.48 10.06
C VAL A 156 -9.53 -6.17 10.17
N PHE A 157 -8.34 -6.22 10.76
CA PHE A 157 -7.45 -5.06 10.89
C PHE A 157 -6.50 -5.00 9.70
N ALA A 158 -6.84 -4.19 8.70
CA ALA A 158 -6.09 -4.03 7.46
C ALA A 158 -5.35 -2.67 7.42
N GLU A 159 -4.76 -2.26 8.54
CA GLU A 159 -4.16 -0.95 8.77
C GLU A 159 -2.73 -0.79 8.20
N GLY A 160 -2.25 -1.78 7.45
CA GLY A 160 -0.88 -1.82 6.95
C GLY A 160 0.16 -2.20 8.02
N CYS A 161 1.42 -2.08 7.66
CA CYS A 161 2.55 -2.60 8.46
C CYS A 161 2.75 -1.88 9.81
N ARG A 162 2.17 -0.71 10.02
CA ARG A 162 2.30 0.09 11.25
C ARG A 162 0.96 0.58 11.81
N GLY A 163 -0.09 -0.20 11.59
CA GLY A 163 -1.42 0.09 12.14
C GLY A 163 -1.40 0.30 13.65
N HIS A 164 -2.14 1.27 14.15
CA HIS A 164 -2.11 1.60 15.59
C HIS A 164 -2.91 0.62 16.43
N LEU A 165 -4.08 0.17 15.98
CA LEU A 165 -4.86 -0.87 16.68
C LEU A 165 -4.22 -2.26 16.53
N GLY A 166 -3.61 -2.53 15.38
CA GLY A 166 -2.82 -3.74 15.19
C GLY A 166 -1.69 -3.89 16.19
N LYS A 167 -1.03 -2.80 16.58
CA LYS A 167 0.00 -2.81 17.64
C LYS A 167 -0.59 -3.15 19.03
N GLU A 168 -1.80 -2.69 19.32
CA GLU A 168 -2.52 -3.04 20.55
C GLU A 168 -2.81 -4.54 20.58
N LEU A 169 -3.35 -5.11 19.49
CA LEU A 169 -3.63 -6.55 19.39
C LEU A 169 -2.37 -7.39 19.51
N ILE A 170 -1.29 -7.02 18.82
CA ILE A 170 0.00 -7.72 18.89
C ILE A 170 0.47 -7.79 20.34
N ARG A 171 0.38 -6.70 21.10
CA ARG A 171 0.77 -6.64 22.49
C ARG A 171 -0.18 -7.42 23.39
N LYS A 172 -1.49 -7.22 23.26
CA LYS A 172 -2.51 -7.83 24.11
C LYS A 172 -2.52 -9.35 23.99
N TYR A 173 -2.43 -9.88 22.77
CA TYR A 173 -2.46 -11.32 22.51
C TYR A 173 -1.08 -11.95 22.30
N ASN A 174 -0.01 -11.17 22.52
CA ASN A 174 1.37 -11.63 22.34
C ASN A 174 1.63 -12.28 20.97
N LEU A 175 1.09 -11.69 19.89
CA LEU A 175 1.13 -12.26 18.55
C LEU A 175 2.53 -12.31 17.92
N SER A 176 3.49 -11.57 18.49
CA SER A 176 4.89 -11.58 18.07
C SER A 176 5.73 -12.70 18.75
N LYS A 177 5.15 -13.47 19.70
CA LYS A 177 5.84 -14.57 20.36
C LYS A 177 6.35 -15.59 19.35
N ASN A 178 7.62 -15.95 19.43
CA ASN A 178 8.29 -16.91 18.55
C ASN A 178 8.26 -16.49 17.04
N LYS A 179 8.18 -15.19 16.75
CA LYS A 179 8.32 -14.63 15.42
C LYS A 179 9.63 -13.86 15.31
N SER A 180 10.18 -13.83 14.09
CA SER A 180 11.32 -12.96 13.80
C SER A 180 10.91 -11.49 13.98
N PRO A 181 11.85 -10.61 14.39
CA PRO A 181 11.58 -9.18 14.45
C PRO A 181 11.09 -8.65 13.11
N GLN A 182 10.08 -7.77 13.16
CA GLN A 182 9.56 -7.14 11.96
C GLN A 182 10.60 -6.17 11.40
N GLN A 183 10.86 -6.27 10.11
CA GLN A 183 11.79 -5.40 9.39
C GLN A 183 11.01 -4.45 8.48
N TYR A 184 11.47 -3.20 8.39
CA TYR A 184 10.83 -2.16 7.58
C TYR A 184 11.85 -1.55 6.63
N GLY A 185 11.57 -1.56 5.33
CA GLY A 185 12.29 -0.72 4.38
C GLY A 185 11.83 0.74 4.48
N ILE A 186 12.72 1.67 4.19
CA ILE A 186 12.37 3.06 3.90
C ILE A 186 12.42 3.29 2.40
N GLY A 187 11.42 4.00 1.89
CA GLY A 187 11.39 4.39 0.49
C GLY A 187 10.90 5.82 0.31
N PHE A 188 11.44 6.46 -0.71
CA PHE A 188 10.94 7.73 -1.26
C PHE A 188 10.39 7.46 -2.64
N LYS A 189 9.29 8.09 -2.96
CA LYS A 189 8.66 7.95 -4.27
C LYS A 189 8.14 9.31 -4.74
N GLU A 190 8.31 9.56 -6.04
CA GLU A 190 7.84 10.77 -6.71
C GLU A 190 7.13 10.39 -8.01
N ILE A 191 6.23 11.23 -8.45
CA ILE A 191 5.57 11.13 -9.75
C ILE A 191 5.99 12.37 -10.53
N TRP A 192 6.53 12.15 -11.73
CA TRP A 192 6.98 13.19 -12.62
C TRP A 192 6.26 13.10 -13.96
N GLU A 193 5.97 14.22 -14.57
CA GLU A 193 5.60 14.32 -15.98
C GLU A 193 6.83 14.67 -16.80
N ILE A 194 7.05 13.96 -17.90
CA ILE A 194 8.23 14.14 -18.75
C ILE A 194 7.82 14.37 -20.22
N ASP A 195 8.78 14.84 -21.02
CA ASP A 195 8.57 15.04 -22.45
C ASP A 195 8.33 13.72 -23.19
N ASP A 196 7.47 13.76 -24.22
CA ASP A 196 7.18 12.61 -25.09
C ASP A 196 8.44 11.95 -25.65
N SER A 197 9.45 12.75 -26.00
CA SER A 197 10.72 12.25 -26.55
C SER A 197 11.52 11.38 -25.58
N GLN A 198 11.22 11.43 -24.28
CA GLN A 198 11.88 10.69 -23.24
C GLN A 198 10.97 9.61 -22.62
N HIS A 199 9.69 9.64 -22.95
CA HIS A 199 8.71 8.70 -22.42
C HIS A 199 8.68 7.41 -23.26
N ASP A 200 8.67 6.26 -22.57
CA ASP A 200 8.56 4.92 -23.19
C ASP A 200 7.54 4.10 -22.38
N GLU A 201 6.26 4.30 -22.67
CA GLU A 201 5.17 3.69 -21.90
C GLU A 201 5.33 2.18 -21.78
N GLY A 202 5.16 1.67 -20.57
CA GLY A 202 5.37 0.26 -20.24
C GLY A 202 6.80 -0.13 -19.95
N LEU A 203 7.76 0.81 -19.94
CA LEU A 203 9.12 0.54 -19.50
C LEU A 203 9.19 0.44 -17.97
N VAL A 204 9.73 -0.66 -17.47
CA VAL A 204 10.10 -0.89 -16.08
C VAL A 204 11.61 -0.91 -15.96
N MET A 205 12.15 -0.05 -15.11
CA MET A 205 13.58 0.01 -14.83
C MET A 205 13.82 -0.16 -13.33
N HIS A 206 14.69 -1.11 -12.99
CA HIS A 206 15.21 -1.28 -11.63
C HIS A 206 16.70 -1.05 -11.59
N THR A 207 17.19 -0.57 -10.45
CA THR A 207 18.63 -0.38 -10.25
C THR A 207 19.09 -0.99 -8.94
N ALA A 208 20.38 -1.32 -8.87
CA ALA A 208 21.09 -1.69 -7.65
C ALA A 208 22.50 -1.06 -7.66
N GLY A 209 23.18 -1.08 -6.53
CA GLY A 209 24.53 -0.56 -6.38
C GLY A 209 24.56 0.91 -5.94
N TRP A 210 25.45 1.71 -6.50
CA TRP A 210 25.64 3.11 -6.06
C TRP A 210 24.31 3.89 -6.03
N PRO A 211 24.08 4.72 -5.00
CA PRO A 211 24.96 5.15 -3.92
C PRO A 211 25.07 4.18 -2.72
N LEU A 212 24.40 3.04 -2.76
CA LEU A 212 24.48 2.04 -1.71
C LEU A 212 25.81 1.27 -1.81
N ASP A 213 26.31 0.85 -0.65
CA ASP A 213 27.43 -0.07 -0.54
C ASP A 213 26.99 -1.55 -0.63
N ASN A 214 27.94 -2.47 -0.59
CA ASN A 214 27.65 -3.91 -0.71
C ASN A 214 26.95 -4.50 0.52
N ALA A 215 26.93 -3.79 1.64
CA ALA A 215 26.29 -4.21 2.89
C ALA A 215 24.85 -3.70 3.00
N THR A 216 24.46 -2.75 2.15
CA THR A 216 23.17 -2.09 2.20
C THR A 216 22.23 -2.62 1.12
N TYR A 217 21.17 -3.31 1.53
CA TYR A 217 20.12 -3.77 0.63
C TYR A 217 19.24 -2.60 0.18
N GLY A 218 18.97 -2.51 -1.12
CA GLY A 218 18.11 -1.46 -1.67
C GLY A 218 18.38 -1.20 -3.14
N GLY A 219 17.81 -0.11 -3.65
CA GLY A 219 17.94 0.33 -5.03
C GLY A 219 16.86 1.32 -5.42
N SER A 220 16.84 1.68 -6.71
CA SER A 220 15.82 2.55 -7.26
C SER A 220 14.99 1.86 -8.34
N PHE A 221 13.89 2.48 -8.64
CA PHE A 221 13.04 2.10 -9.75
C PHE A 221 12.55 3.33 -10.51
N CYS A 222 12.26 3.14 -11.80
CA CYS A 222 11.62 4.11 -12.66
C CYS A 222 10.64 3.35 -13.56
N TYR A 223 9.36 3.71 -13.48
CA TYR A 223 8.30 3.08 -14.26
C TYR A 223 7.62 4.12 -15.14
N HIS A 224 7.56 3.88 -16.43
CA HIS A 224 6.89 4.75 -17.39
C HIS A 224 5.41 4.34 -17.51
N ALA A 225 4.57 5.10 -16.82
CA ALA A 225 3.13 4.90 -16.78
C ALA A 225 2.41 5.59 -17.93
N GLU A 226 1.09 5.57 -17.94
CA GLU A 226 0.26 6.34 -18.88
C GLU A 226 0.46 7.86 -18.72
N ASN A 227 -0.02 8.65 -19.69
CA ASN A 227 -0.06 10.12 -19.64
C ASN A 227 1.31 10.79 -19.42
N LYS A 228 2.39 10.25 -19.99
CA LYS A 228 3.76 10.78 -19.85
C LYS A 228 4.27 10.82 -18.41
N GLN A 229 3.65 10.09 -17.52
CA GLN A 229 4.06 10.02 -16.14
C GLN A 229 5.14 8.96 -15.93
N ILE A 230 6.09 9.28 -15.07
CA ILE A 230 7.03 8.30 -14.53
C ILE A 230 6.90 8.24 -13.01
N PHE A 231 6.98 7.03 -12.49
CA PHE A 231 7.03 6.76 -11.06
C PHE A 231 8.48 6.48 -10.68
N LEU A 232 9.08 7.41 -9.98
CA LEU A 232 10.44 7.30 -9.48
C LEU A 232 10.44 6.92 -8.01
N GLY A 233 11.30 6.00 -7.62
CA GLY A 233 11.45 5.67 -6.21
C GLY A 233 12.83 5.11 -5.87
N TYR A 234 13.17 5.26 -4.60
CA TYR A 234 14.39 4.77 -4.01
C TYR A 234 14.08 4.10 -2.69
N VAL A 235 14.55 2.87 -2.49
CA VAL A 235 14.26 2.07 -1.30
C VAL A 235 15.57 1.61 -0.67
N ILE A 236 15.62 1.69 0.66
CA ILE A 236 16.76 1.24 1.46
C ILE A 236 16.25 0.22 2.48
N GLY A 237 16.92 -0.91 2.58
CA GLY A 237 16.62 -1.96 3.53
C GLY A 237 16.99 -1.62 4.98
N PRO A 238 16.42 -2.33 5.97
CA PRO A 238 16.52 -1.97 7.37
C PRO A 238 17.91 -2.10 7.98
N VAL A 239 18.82 -2.83 7.36
CA VAL A 239 20.20 -3.00 7.86
C VAL A 239 20.93 -1.66 7.96
N SER A 240 20.58 -0.70 7.09
CA SER A 240 21.14 0.65 7.11
C SER A 240 20.70 1.49 8.30
N TYR A 241 19.60 1.13 8.96
CA TYR A 241 19.05 1.90 10.07
C TYR A 241 19.85 1.78 11.36
N THR A 242 20.52 0.68 11.59
CA THR A 242 21.34 0.49 12.79
C THR A 242 22.58 1.37 12.80
N HIS A 243 22.93 1.96 11.66
CA HIS A 243 24.10 2.83 11.48
C HIS A 243 23.76 4.29 11.18
N LEU A 244 22.50 4.61 10.92
CA LEU A 244 22.02 6.00 10.83
C LEU A 244 21.68 6.53 12.24
N THR A 245 22.65 6.62 13.10
CA THR A 245 22.61 7.60 14.17
C THR A 245 22.73 8.96 13.52
N LEU A 246 21.60 9.65 13.35
CA LEU A 246 21.63 11.08 13.11
C LEU A 246 22.50 11.69 14.20
N PRO A 247 23.51 12.50 13.86
CA PRO A 247 24.25 13.23 14.89
C PRO A 247 23.25 14.18 15.53
N THR A 248 22.80 13.81 16.73
CA THR A 248 22.17 14.76 17.64
C THR A 248 23.23 15.76 18.04
N LYS A 249 23.40 16.82 17.25
CA LYS A 249 24.04 18.02 17.75
C LYS A 249 23.02 18.75 18.61
N ALA A 250 23.35 18.79 19.88
CA ALA A 250 22.83 19.72 20.86
C ALA A 250 22.94 21.17 20.37
#